data_f345d1371d83ace89aeb2d5e31237f1f
#
_entry.id   f345d1371d83ace89aeb2d5e31237f1f
#
_cell.length_a   1.000
_cell.length_b   1.000
_cell.length_c   1.000
_cell.angle_alpha   90.00
_cell.angle_beta   90.00
_cell.angle_gamma   90.00
#
_symmetry.space_group_name_H-M   'P 1'
#
loop_
_entity.id
_entity.type
_entity.pdbx_description
1 polymer ?
#
loop_
_entity_poly.entity_id
_entity_poly.type
_entity_poly.pdbx_seq_one_letter_code
_entity_poly.pdbx_strand_id
1 'polypeptide(L)'
;MSKIDEICKYLDAKFSSDGKIQSDIKELFIYRASVPTEFLTGVYEPALCMVFKGSKLAKVGNDFYEYDEQCYLLAATHIPAVAKIKGCPYLAIKINFELEDILSVIESIGGAESKKGEFAGLALGAIDDELLEAVFKFIRLLERPNDAKFLAKLAIKEILYILLKGENGDFLRQYAMLETIENRVMRAAK
;
A
#
# COMPACT_ATOMS: atom_id res chain seq x y z
N MET A 1 -15.62 16.51 11.14
CA MET A 1 -14.35 16.39 10.39
C MET A 1 -14.21 14.91 10.06
N SER A 2 -14.07 14.57 8.78
CA SER A 2 -13.91 13.18 8.38
C SER A 2 -12.55 12.62 8.83
N LYS A 3 -12.40 11.29 8.85
CA LYS A 3 -11.10 10.66 9.17
C LYS A 3 -10.02 11.06 8.15
N ILE A 4 -10.41 11.17 6.89
CA ILE A 4 -9.52 11.65 5.82
C ILE A 4 -9.04 13.07 6.10
N ASP A 5 -9.94 13.98 6.55
CA ASP A 5 -9.55 15.35 6.92
C ASP A 5 -8.54 15.37 8.08
N GLU A 6 -8.73 14.48 9.08
CA GLU A 6 -7.79 14.37 10.20
C GLU A 6 -6.41 13.91 9.71
N ILE A 7 -6.36 12.90 8.85
CA ILE A 7 -5.12 12.39 8.23
C ILE A 7 -4.45 13.49 7.42
N CYS A 8 -5.22 14.19 6.57
CA CYS A 8 -4.70 15.28 5.76
C CYS A 8 -4.09 16.39 6.62
N LYS A 9 -4.81 16.84 7.65
CA LYS A 9 -4.33 17.87 8.57
C LYS A 9 -3.04 17.45 9.27
N TYR A 10 -2.98 16.19 9.70
CA TYR A 10 -1.80 15.65 10.36
C TYR A 10 -0.58 15.59 9.44
N LEU A 11 -0.76 15.06 8.23
CA LEU A 11 0.33 14.94 7.25
C LEU A 11 0.77 16.30 6.70
N ASP A 12 -0.16 17.23 6.46
CA ASP A 12 0.15 18.59 6.02
C ASP A 12 1.00 19.37 7.05
N ALA A 13 0.76 19.13 8.34
CA ALA A 13 1.54 19.76 9.41
C ALA A 13 2.99 19.23 9.49
N LYS A 14 3.23 17.98 9.09
CA LYS A 14 4.56 17.35 9.19
C LYS A 14 5.36 17.39 7.89
N PHE A 15 4.69 17.35 6.76
CA PHE A 15 5.31 17.19 5.43
C PHE A 15 4.76 18.25 4.50
N SER A 16 5.56 19.25 4.14
CA SER A 16 5.13 20.40 3.32
C SER A 16 5.71 20.41 1.91
N SER A 17 6.77 19.65 1.64
CA SER A 17 7.48 19.65 0.36
C SER A 17 6.82 18.71 -0.66
N ASP A 18 6.76 19.12 -1.92
CA ASP A 18 6.38 18.24 -3.02
C ASP A 18 7.42 17.15 -3.26
N GLY A 19 6.96 16.03 -3.81
CA GLY A 19 7.79 14.88 -4.16
C GLY A 19 7.50 13.64 -3.29
N LYS A 20 8.42 12.67 -3.38
CA LYS A 20 8.45 11.47 -2.56
C LYS A 20 9.28 11.73 -1.31
N ILE A 21 8.67 11.55 -0.15
CA ILE A 21 9.28 11.78 1.15
C ILE A 21 9.34 10.46 1.91
N GLN A 22 10.55 10.03 2.29
CA GLN A 22 10.72 8.93 3.23
C GLN A 22 10.46 9.45 4.65
N SER A 23 9.57 8.79 5.38
CA SER A 23 9.36 9.11 6.81
C SER A 23 10.38 8.43 7.71
N ASP A 24 10.31 8.71 9.03
CA ASP A 24 11.13 8.02 10.05
C ASP A 24 10.72 6.55 10.24
N ILE A 25 9.56 6.14 9.71
CA ILE A 25 9.14 4.73 9.62
C ILE A 25 9.55 4.23 8.24
N LYS A 26 10.46 3.25 8.18
CA LYS A 26 11.08 2.78 6.93
C LYS A 26 10.07 2.27 5.89
N GLU A 27 8.92 1.75 6.33
CA GLU A 27 7.85 1.24 5.47
C GLU A 27 6.91 2.33 4.95
N LEU A 28 6.96 3.56 5.53
CA LEU A 28 6.02 4.63 5.23
C LEU A 28 6.65 5.72 4.36
N PHE A 29 6.07 5.93 3.18
CA PHE A 29 6.40 7.03 2.29
C PHE A 29 5.20 7.95 2.11
N ILE A 30 5.49 9.25 2.03
CA ILE A 30 4.51 10.29 1.74
C ILE A 30 4.78 10.84 0.33
N TYR A 31 3.74 11.10 -0.42
CA TYR A 31 3.81 11.68 -1.77
C TYR A 31 2.97 12.95 -1.82
N ARG A 32 3.55 14.01 -2.33
CA ARG A 32 2.87 15.30 -2.50
C ARG A 32 3.12 15.87 -3.89
N ALA A 33 2.13 16.57 -4.42
CA ALA A 33 2.30 17.39 -5.61
C ALA A 33 1.31 18.56 -5.62
N SER A 34 1.80 19.73 -5.93
CA SER A 34 0.98 20.94 -6.09
C SER A 34 0.37 21.04 -7.48
N VAL A 35 0.98 20.40 -8.48
CA VAL A 35 0.55 20.39 -9.88
C VAL A 35 0.55 18.96 -10.44
N PRO A 36 -0.30 18.66 -11.44
CA PRO A 36 -0.29 17.37 -12.13
C PRO A 36 1.07 17.07 -12.76
N THR A 37 1.37 15.79 -12.92
CA THR A 37 2.62 15.33 -13.55
C THR A 37 2.35 14.71 -14.92
N GLU A 38 3.39 14.65 -15.74
CA GLU A 38 3.41 13.75 -16.88
C GLU A 38 3.54 12.29 -16.42
N PHE A 39 3.40 11.35 -17.36
CA PHE A 39 3.66 9.95 -17.07
C PHE A 39 5.14 9.72 -16.74
N LEU A 40 5.39 9.20 -15.55
CA LEU A 40 6.71 8.83 -15.06
C LEU A 40 6.80 7.31 -14.98
N THR A 41 7.92 6.76 -15.46
CA THR A 41 8.23 5.33 -15.30
C THR A 41 8.65 5.02 -13.88
N GLY A 42 8.25 3.87 -13.39
CA GLY A 42 8.62 3.38 -12.06
C GLY A 42 8.38 1.90 -11.92
N VAL A 43 8.65 1.38 -10.73
CA VAL A 43 8.35 0.01 -10.33
C VAL A 43 7.46 0.08 -9.10
N TYR A 44 6.30 -0.59 -9.17
CA TYR A 44 5.51 -0.84 -7.98
C TYR A 44 6.15 -1.98 -7.20
N GLU A 45 6.36 -1.76 -5.92
CA GLU A 45 6.79 -2.75 -4.93
C GLU A 45 5.59 -3.20 -4.12
N PRO A 46 5.63 -4.38 -3.44
CA PRO A 46 4.55 -4.81 -2.56
C PRO A 46 4.18 -3.74 -1.53
N ALA A 47 3.00 -3.18 -1.67
CA ALA A 47 2.56 -2.05 -0.86
C ALA A 47 1.06 -1.77 -0.94
N LEU A 48 0.56 -1.09 0.08
CA LEU A 48 -0.70 -0.36 0.07
C LEU A 48 -0.44 1.10 -0.30
N CYS A 49 -1.12 1.58 -1.35
CA CYS A 49 -1.10 2.98 -1.75
C CYS A 49 -2.48 3.60 -1.49
N MET A 50 -2.53 4.69 -0.73
CA MET A 50 -3.77 5.42 -0.42
C MET A 50 -3.60 6.89 -0.75
N VAL A 51 -4.58 7.45 -1.46
CA VAL A 51 -4.67 8.87 -1.79
C VAL A 51 -5.65 9.53 -0.81
N PHE A 52 -5.28 10.66 -0.24
CA PHE A 52 -6.14 11.45 0.66
C PHE A 52 -6.56 12.78 0.06
N LYS A 53 -5.88 13.24 -0.99
CA LYS A 53 -6.24 14.41 -1.81
C LYS A 53 -5.81 14.16 -3.25
N GLY A 54 -6.67 14.55 -4.18
CA GLY A 54 -6.38 14.43 -5.60
C GLY A 54 -6.55 13.01 -6.15
N SER A 55 -5.89 12.71 -7.26
CA SER A 55 -5.99 11.38 -7.90
C SER A 55 -4.73 11.02 -8.65
N LYS A 56 -4.53 9.72 -8.83
CA LYS A 56 -3.40 9.14 -9.56
C LYS A 56 -3.89 8.12 -10.56
N LEU A 57 -3.27 8.09 -11.73
CA LEU A 57 -3.50 7.12 -12.80
C LEU A 57 -2.22 6.30 -12.99
N ALA A 58 -2.30 4.99 -12.82
CA ALA A 58 -1.24 4.05 -13.13
C ALA A 58 -1.62 3.23 -14.37
N LYS A 59 -0.61 2.86 -15.17
CA LYS A 59 -0.77 1.98 -16.33
C LYS A 59 0.25 0.85 -16.24
N VAL A 60 -0.24 -0.39 -16.35
CA VAL A 60 0.56 -1.61 -16.42
C VAL A 60 0.13 -2.38 -17.67
N GLY A 61 1.03 -2.55 -18.64
CA GLY A 61 0.67 -3.10 -19.92
C GLY A 61 -0.43 -2.27 -20.60
N ASN A 62 -1.60 -2.87 -20.84
CA ASN A 62 -2.76 -2.20 -21.41
C ASN A 62 -3.81 -1.76 -20.38
N ASP A 63 -3.61 -2.12 -19.11
CA ASP A 63 -4.57 -1.86 -18.04
C ASP A 63 -4.30 -0.54 -17.34
N PHE A 64 -5.38 0.17 -16.99
CA PHE A 64 -5.35 1.44 -16.29
C PHE A 64 -5.98 1.30 -14.90
N TYR A 65 -5.32 1.87 -13.90
CA TYR A 65 -5.74 1.91 -12.51
C TYR A 65 -5.80 3.36 -12.06
N GLU A 66 -7.01 3.90 -11.97
CA GLU A 66 -7.23 5.25 -11.41
C GLU A 66 -7.71 5.13 -9.97
N TYR A 67 -7.07 5.84 -9.06
CA TYR A 67 -7.41 5.82 -7.64
C TYR A 67 -7.28 7.20 -6.99
N ASP A 68 -8.15 7.44 -6.03
CA ASP A 68 -8.37 8.67 -5.32
C ASP A 68 -8.70 8.40 -3.85
N GLU A 69 -9.35 9.32 -3.17
CA GLU A 69 -9.75 9.21 -1.76
C GLU A 69 -10.82 8.16 -1.46
N GLN A 70 -11.40 7.52 -2.47
CA GLN A 70 -12.44 6.49 -2.31
C GLN A 70 -11.89 5.07 -2.42
N CYS A 71 -10.74 4.90 -3.06
CA CYS A 71 -10.17 3.57 -3.27
C CYS A 71 -8.65 3.56 -3.04
N TYR A 72 -8.18 2.42 -2.53
CA TYR A 72 -6.75 2.14 -2.42
C TYR A 72 -6.26 1.32 -3.61
N LEU A 73 -4.95 1.37 -3.86
CA LEU A 73 -4.25 0.45 -4.75
C LEU A 73 -3.38 -0.49 -3.92
N LEU A 74 -3.54 -1.80 -4.15
CA LEU A 74 -2.59 -2.83 -3.72
C LEU A 74 -1.65 -3.15 -4.86
N ALA A 75 -0.35 -3.11 -4.59
CA ALA A 75 0.67 -3.72 -5.41
C ALA A 75 1.21 -4.94 -4.67
N ALA A 76 1.37 -6.05 -5.37
CA ALA A 76 1.77 -7.30 -4.74
C ALA A 76 3.14 -7.79 -5.19
N THR A 77 3.66 -7.33 -6.32
CA THR A 77 4.98 -7.72 -6.82
C THR A 77 5.70 -6.53 -7.43
N HIS A 78 6.94 -6.72 -7.85
CA HIS A 78 7.72 -5.70 -8.53
C HIS A 78 7.25 -5.55 -9.98
N ILE A 79 6.38 -4.58 -10.25
CA ILE A 79 5.76 -4.38 -11.56
C ILE A 79 6.26 -3.08 -12.17
N PRO A 80 6.90 -3.14 -13.36
CA PRO A 80 7.13 -1.94 -14.16
C PRO A 80 5.82 -1.29 -14.55
N ALA A 81 5.70 0.00 -14.28
CA ALA A 81 4.50 0.77 -14.58
C ALA A 81 4.87 2.20 -14.99
N VAL A 82 3.94 2.85 -15.66
CA VAL A 82 3.97 4.30 -15.82
C VAL A 82 2.80 4.89 -15.05
N ALA A 83 3.03 6.00 -14.38
CA ALA A 83 1.98 6.63 -13.59
C ALA A 83 2.08 8.15 -13.66
N LYS A 84 0.93 8.82 -13.50
CA LYS A 84 0.86 10.27 -13.39
C LYS A 84 -0.10 10.70 -12.29
N ILE A 85 0.20 11.82 -11.68
CA ILE A 85 -0.74 12.53 -10.80
C ILE A 85 -1.68 13.32 -11.68
N LYS A 86 -2.99 13.07 -11.56
CA LYS A 86 -4.07 13.74 -12.32
C LYS A 86 -4.69 14.89 -11.53
N GLY A 87 -5.15 14.58 -10.32
CA GLY A 87 -5.83 15.53 -9.44
C GLY A 87 -4.86 16.15 -8.45
N CYS A 88 -4.90 17.49 -8.33
CA CYS A 88 -4.10 18.24 -7.37
C CYS A 88 -4.96 19.24 -6.60
N PRO A 89 -4.58 19.65 -5.37
CA PRO A 89 -3.38 19.22 -4.66
C PRO A 89 -3.40 17.70 -4.40
N TYR A 90 -2.25 17.06 -4.48
CA TYR A 90 -2.11 15.62 -4.27
C TYR A 90 -1.43 15.32 -2.94
N LEU A 91 -2.02 14.42 -2.17
CA LEU A 91 -1.46 13.89 -0.93
C LEU A 91 -1.77 12.40 -0.85
N ALA A 92 -0.73 11.59 -0.75
CA ALA A 92 -0.86 10.14 -0.68
C ALA A 92 0.20 9.54 0.21
N ILE A 93 -0.04 8.30 0.64
CA ILE A 93 0.96 7.46 1.30
C ILE A 93 1.18 6.17 0.53
N LYS A 94 2.35 5.57 0.77
CA LYS A 94 2.66 4.18 0.42
C LYS A 94 3.19 3.48 1.66
N ILE A 95 2.61 2.33 2.00
CA ILE A 95 3.06 1.46 3.09
C ILE A 95 3.59 0.19 2.44
N ASN A 96 4.90 -0.03 2.52
CA ASN A 96 5.54 -1.24 1.99
C ASN A 96 5.26 -2.45 2.88
N PHE A 97 5.08 -3.61 2.25
CA PHE A 97 4.91 -4.90 2.92
C PHE A 97 6.09 -5.82 2.64
N GLU A 98 6.43 -6.65 3.61
CA GLU A 98 7.32 -7.78 3.42
C GLU A 98 6.50 -9.07 3.28
N LEU A 99 6.96 -10.01 2.46
CA LEU A 99 6.29 -11.29 2.24
C LEU A 99 6.05 -12.04 3.56
N GLU A 100 7.04 -12.00 4.46
CA GLU A 100 6.96 -12.62 5.78
C GLU A 100 5.80 -12.08 6.63
N ASP A 101 5.51 -10.79 6.54
CA ASP A 101 4.38 -10.18 7.26
C ASP A 101 3.05 -10.71 6.73
N ILE A 102 2.91 -10.80 5.40
CA ILE A 102 1.70 -11.35 4.75
C ILE A 102 1.51 -12.83 5.12
N LEU A 103 2.58 -13.65 4.99
CA LEU A 103 2.53 -15.07 5.34
C LEU A 103 2.18 -15.30 6.81
N SER A 104 2.78 -14.49 7.71
CA SER A 104 2.50 -14.57 9.15
C SER A 104 1.02 -14.30 9.48
N VAL A 105 0.39 -13.35 8.79
CA VAL A 105 -1.03 -13.06 8.99
C VAL A 105 -1.90 -14.17 8.40
N ILE A 106 -1.61 -14.64 7.18
CA ILE A 106 -2.32 -15.76 6.54
C ILE A 106 -2.32 -17.00 7.45
N GLU A 107 -1.16 -17.35 7.99
CA GLU A 107 -1.00 -18.49 8.91
C GLU A 107 -1.85 -18.30 10.18
N SER A 108 -1.82 -17.10 10.76
CA SER A 108 -2.56 -16.76 11.99
C SER A 108 -4.09 -16.82 11.83
N ILE A 109 -4.61 -16.59 10.63
CA ILE A 109 -6.06 -16.65 10.35
C ILE A 109 -6.53 -18.01 9.82
N GLY A 110 -5.66 -19.03 9.90
CA GLY A 110 -6.01 -20.41 9.58
C GLY A 110 -5.77 -20.83 8.14
N GLY A 111 -4.98 -20.07 7.39
CA GLY A 111 -4.61 -20.34 5.99
C GLY A 111 -5.87 -20.55 5.10
N ALA A 112 -6.06 -19.77 4.08
CA ALA A 112 -7.10 -20.04 3.11
C ALA A 112 -6.47 -20.31 1.75
N GLU A 113 -6.97 -21.32 1.03
CA GLU A 113 -6.60 -21.54 -0.35
C GLU A 113 -7.02 -20.32 -1.18
N SER A 114 -6.10 -19.82 -2.01
CA SER A 114 -6.47 -18.78 -2.96
C SER A 114 -7.19 -19.41 -4.16
N LYS A 115 -8.16 -18.68 -4.70
CA LYS A 115 -8.77 -19.07 -5.98
C LYS A 115 -7.71 -18.97 -7.07
N LYS A 116 -7.59 -19.99 -7.89
CA LYS A 116 -6.74 -19.96 -9.09
C LYS A 116 -7.33 -18.98 -10.11
N GLY A 117 -6.54 -18.00 -10.52
CA GLY A 117 -6.93 -17.00 -11.52
C GLY A 117 -5.71 -16.30 -12.09
N GLU A 118 -5.92 -15.47 -13.12
CA GLU A 118 -4.88 -14.58 -13.63
C GLU A 118 -4.49 -13.57 -12.53
N PHE A 119 -3.19 -13.42 -12.28
CA PHE A 119 -2.66 -12.52 -11.29
C PHE A 119 -2.22 -11.21 -11.96
N ALA A 120 -2.99 -10.15 -11.80
CA ALA A 120 -2.72 -8.86 -12.43
C ALA A 120 -1.60 -8.05 -11.74
N GLY A 121 -1.19 -8.44 -10.54
CA GLY A 121 -0.13 -7.78 -9.75
C GLY A 121 -0.53 -6.45 -9.11
N LEU A 122 -1.58 -5.78 -9.59
CA LEU A 122 -2.23 -4.61 -8.99
C LEU A 122 -3.72 -4.89 -8.78
N ALA A 123 -4.28 -4.38 -7.69
CA ALA A 123 -5.70 -4.43 -7.41
C ALA A 123 -6.19 -3.13 -6.77
N LEU A 124 -7.41 -2.72 -7.12
CA LEU A 124 -8.11 -1.62 -6.46
C LEU A 124 -9.08 -2.18 -5.43
N GLY A 125 -9.28 -1.46 -4.35
CA GLY A 125 -10.27 -1.79 -3.34
C GLY A 125 -10.86 -0.55 -2.69
N ALA A 126 -12.09 -0.66 -2.19
CA ALA A 126 -12.76 0.44 -1.52
C ALA A 126 -12.13 0.73 -0.14
N ILE A 127 -12.00 2.00 0.18
CA ILE A 127 -11.53 2.43 1.51
C ILE A 127 -12.73 2.44 2.45
N ASP A 128 -12.63 1.70 3.55
CA ASP A 128 -13.60 1.71 4.64
C ASP A 128 -13.03 2.36 5.91
N ASP A 129 -13.90 2.56 6.89
CA ASP A 129 -13.53 3.20 8.16
C ASP A 129 -12.54 2.35 8.97
N GLU A 130 -12.65 1.02 8.92
CA GLU A 130 -11.74 0.12 9.64
C GLU A 130 -10.31 0.24 9.12
N LEU A 131 -10.15 0.24 7.79
CA LEU A 131 -8.85 0.45 7.14
C LEU A 131 -8.28 1.84 7.44
N LEU A 132 -9.11 2.89 7.35
CA LEU A 132 -8.69 4.26 7.66
C LEU A 132 -8.21 4.42 9.11
N GLU A 133 -8.89 3.81 10.08
CA GLU A 133 -8.48 3.82 11.48
C GLU A 133 -7.12 3.13 11.68
N ALA A 134 -6.96 1.94 11.12
CA ALA A 134 -5.71 1.18 11.23
C ALA A 134 -4.54 1.94 10.58
N VAL A 135 -4.76 2.52 9.40
CA VAL A 135 -3.76 3.33 8.69
C VAL A 135 -3.41 4.60 9.47
N PHE A 136 -4.39 5.31 10.02
CA PHE A 136 -4.14 6.51 10.81
C PHE A 136 -3.38 6.19 12.10
N LYS A 137 -3.73 5.11 12.78
CA LYS A 137 -3.00 4.60 13.94
C LYS A 137 -1.51 4.32 13.59
N PHE A 138 -1.27 3.70 12.44
CA PHE A 138 0.09 3.47 11.94
C PHE A 138 0.84 4.79 11.66
N ILE A 139 0.22 5.74 10.95
CA ILE A 139 0.81 7.05 10.65
C ILE A 139 1.17 7.80 11.95
N ARG A 140 0.33 7.74 12.96
CA ARG A 140 0.58 8.41 14.26
C ARG A 140 1.75 7.86 15.05
N LEU A 141 2.31 6.72 14.69
CA LEU A 141 3.57 6.25 15.27
C LEU A 141 4.74 7.18 14.95
N LEU A 142 4.61 8.07 13.98
CA LEU A 142 5.57 9.16 13.73
C LEU A 142 5.74 10.14 14.92
N GLU A 143 4.79 10.17 15.85
CA GLU A 143 4.89 10.94 17.10
C GLU A 143 5.72 10.21 18.18
N ARG A 144 5.96 8.92 17.97
CA ARG A 144 6.56 8.02 18.97
C ARG A 144 7.67 7.17 18.34
N PRO A 145 8.78 7.79 17.88
CA PRO A 145 9.80 7.12 17.08
C PRO A 145 10.46 5.93 17.79
N ASN A 146 10.57 5.96 19.13
CA ASN A 146 11.11 4.84 19.90
C ASN A 146 10.16 3.62 19.88
N ASP A 147 8.85 3.86 19.97
CA ASP A 147 7.83 2.82 19.94
C ASP A 147 7.62 2.31 18.51
N ALA A 148 7.78 3.18 17.51
CA ALA A 148 7.59 2.85 16.09
C ALA A 148 8.49 1.69 15.65
N LYS A 149 9.70 1.56 16.19
CA LYS A 149 10.61 0.45 15.89
C LYS A 149 9.99 -0.94 16.13
N PHE A 150 9.11 -1.04 17.11
CA PHE A 150 8.39 -2.27 17.43
C PHE A 150 6.96 -2.27 16.92
N LEU A 151 6.23 -1.16 17.15
CA LEU A 151 4.79 -1.11 16.88
C LEU A 151 4.47 -1.01 15.38
N ALA A 152 5.38 -0.52 14.53
CA ALA A 152 5.13 -0.41 13.09
C ALA A 152 4.81 -1.77 12.46
N LYS A 153 5.58 -2.81 12.79
CA LYS A 153 5.34 -4.18 12.30
C LYS A 153 3.97 -4.74 12.74
N LEU A 154 3.57 -4.47 13.97
CA LEU A 154 2.26 -4.89 14.48
C LEU A 154 1.11 -4.14 13.78
N ALA A 155 1.27 -2.83 13.56
CA ALA A 155 0.29 -2.03 12.85
C ALA A 155 0.16 -2.44 11.37
N ILE A 156 1.27 -2.78 10.69
CA ILE A 156 1.25 -3.34 9.33
C ILE A 156 0.51 -4.66 9.31
N LYS A 157 0.72 -5.56 10.29
CA LYS A 157 -0.04 -6.82 10.37
C LYS A 157 -1.53 -6.60 10.60
N GLU A 158 -1.92 -5.61 11.38
CA GLU A 158 -3.32 -5.20 11.55
C GLU A 158 -3.92 -4.75 10.20
N ILE A 159 -3.22 -3.90 9.46
CA ILE A 159 -3.63 -3.46 8.12
C ILE A 159 -3.75 -4.66 7.16
N LEU A 160 -2.74 -5.54 7.12
CA LEU A 160 -2.76 -6.75 6.31
C LEU A 160 -3.91 -7.69 6.66
N TYR A 161 -4.23 -7.82 7.96
CA TYR A 161 -5.38 -8.62 8.42
C TYR A 161 -6.69 -8.07 7.86
N ILE A 162 -6.90 -6.75 7.91
CA ILE A 162 -8.09 -6.10 7.35
C ILE A 162 -8.18 -6.35 5.84
N LEU A 163 -7.08 -6.14 5.11
CA LEU A 163 -7.01 -6.36 3.67
C LEU A 163 -7.24 -7.84 3.28
N LEU A 164 -6.70 -8.79 4.06
CA LEU A 164 -6.87 -10.24 3.83
C LEU A 164 -8.30 -10.72 4.08
N LYS A 165 -9.05 -10.05 4.96
CA LYS A 165 -10.48 -10.32 5.18
C LYS A 165 -11.40 -9.60 4.20
N GLY A 166 -10.92 -8.54 3.56
CA GLY A 166 -11.65 -7.74 2.60
C GLY A 166 -11.70 -8.36 1.20
N GLU A 167 -12.17 -7.57 0.24
CA GLU A 167 -12.38 -7.97 -1.16
C GLU A 167 -11.10 -8.42 -1.88
N ASN A 168 -9.93 -7.88 -1.50
CA ASN A 168 -8.64 -8.20 -2.08
C ASN A 168 -7.84 -9.26 -1.31
N GLY A 169 -8.50 -10.01 -0.40
CA GLY A 169 -7.85 -11.06 0.36
C GLY A 169 -7.26 -12.17 -0.53
N ASP A 170 -7.98 -12.60 -1.56
CA ASP A 170 -7.51 -13.61 -2.50
C ASP A 170 -6.31 -13.12 -3.32
N PHE A 171 -6.28 -11.82 -3.68
CA PHE A 171 -5.14 -11.20 -4.35
C PHE A 171 -3.84 -11.30 -3.52
N LEU A 172 -3.90 -10.96 -2.24
CA LEU A 172 -2.74 -11.07 -1.33
C LEU A 172 -2.31 -12.53 -1.10
N ARG A 173 -3.26 -13.48 -1.04
CA ARG A 173 -2.95 -14.90 -0.92
C ARG A 173 -2.28 -15.46 -2.17
N GLN A 174 -2.75 -15.07 -3.35
CA GLN A 174 -2.14 -15.46 -4.63
C GLN A 174 -0.69 -14.95 -4.71
N TYR A 175 -0.45 -13.69 -4.35
CA TYR A 175 0.89 -13.13 -4.29
C TYR A 175 1.80 -13.94 -3.36
N ALA A 176 1.36 -14.18 -2.12
CA ALA A 176 2.15 -14.94 -1.14
C ALA A 176 2.49 -16.37 -1.63
N MET A 177 1.56 -17.00 -2.33
CA MET A 177 1.76 -18.33 -2.91
C MET A 177 2.79 -18.30 -4.05
N LEU A 178 2.68 -17.35 -4.99
CA LEU A 178 3.59 -17.21 -6.12
C LEU A 178 5.01 -16.93 -5.66
N GLU A 179 5.21 -15.97 -4.78
CA GLU A 179 6.54 -15.64 -4.22
C GLU A 179 7.15 -16.81 -3.44
N THR A 180 6.34 -17.58 -2.73
CA THR A 180 6.82 -18.76 -2.01
C THR A 180 7.31 -19.85 -2.98
N ILE A 181 6.62 -20.05 -4.10
CA ILE A 181 7.02 -21.00 -5.15
C ILE A 181 8.31 -20.54 -5.81
N GLU A 182 8.39 -19.27 -6.23
CA GLU A 182 9.59 -18.69 -6.84
C GLU A 182 10.82 -18.81 -5.93
N ASN A 183 10.66 -18.47 -4.65
CA ASN A 183 11.73 -18.61 -3.65
C ASN A 183 12.19 -20.06 -3.48
N ARG A 184 11.29 -21.05 -3.54
CA ARG A 184 11.64 -22.48 -3.49
C ARG A 184 12.39 -22.93 -4.73
N VAL A 185 11.95 -22.51 -5.91
CA VAL A 185 12.61 -22.84 -7.19
C VAL A 185 14.03 -22.25 -7.22
N MET A 186 14.20 -21.00 -6.81
CA MET A 186 15.51 -20.34 -6.75
C MET A 186 16.48 -21.01 -5.78
N ARG A 187 15.98 -21.54 -4.64
CA ARG A 187 16.81 -22.29 -3.67
C ARG A 187 17.19 -23.67 -4.18
N ALA A 188 16.32 -24.33 -4.95
CA ALA A 188 16.60 -25.66 -5.51
C ALA A 188 17.58 -25.61 -6.70
N ALA A 189 17.73 -24.45 -7.35
CA ALA A 189 18.64 -24.25 -8.49
C ALA A 189 20.08 -23.86 -8.09
N LYS A 190 20.36 -23.69 -6.79
CA LYS A 190 21.70 -23.44 -6.22
C LYS A 190 22.30 -24.68 -5.62
#